data_073fc6f4d397cacbf7bb0442c0eabeaf
#
_entry.id   073fc6f4d397cacbf7bb0442c0eabeaf
#
_cell.length_a   1.000
_cell.length_b   1.000
_cell.length_c   1.000
_cell.angle_alpha   90.00
_cell.angle_beta   90.00
_cell.angle_gamma   90.00
#
_symmetry.space_group_name_H-M   'P 1'
#
loop_
_entity.id
_entity.type
_entity.pdbx_description
1 polymer ?
#
loop_
_entity_poly.entity_id
_entity_poly.type
_entity_poly.pdbx_seq_one_letter_code
_entity_poly.pdbx_strand_id
1 'polypeptide(L)'
;MWNSMKRKRSARNRRARRRLFLILLALLALLLVWPRTVHLEGLVSPYAILVDADSGETVAEKEADASIYPASMTKVMTALLALEANPNLEQPVTLPEDIFPELRAEGASMAGFRPGETATVWDLLYGALLPSGAECCEA
;
A
#
# COMPACT_ATOMS: atom_id res chain seq x y z
N MET A 1 -35.72 58.02 20.65
CA MET A 1 -34.24 57.87 20.60
C MET A 1 -33.69 56.57 21.20
N TRP A 2 -34.18 56.10 22.36
CA TRP A 2 -33.70 54.90 23.07
C TRP A 2 -33.96 53.55 22.36
N ASN A 3 -35.07 53.38 21.65
CA ASN A 3 -35.38 52.17 20.87
C ASN A 3 -34.50 51.94 19.64
N SER A 4 -33.98 53.02 19.03
CA SER A 4 -33.07 52.90 17.86
C SER A 4 -31.68 52.39 18.27
N MET A 5 -31.21 52.77 19.46
CA MET A 5 -29.93 52.30 19.98
C MET A 5 -29.96 50.81 20.38
N LYS A 6 -31.09 50.32 20.97
CA LYS A 6 -31.26 48.87 21.27
C LYS A 6 -31.28 48.02 19.99
N ARG A 7 -31.93 48.47 18.91
CA ARG A 7 -31.95 47.77 17.62
C ARG A 7 -30.56 47.68 16.97
N LYS A 8 -29.78 48.75 17.02
CA LYS A 8 -28.42 48.78 16.51
C LYS A 8 -27.46 47.87 17.29
N ARG A 9 -27.59 47.79 18.63
CA ARG A 9 -26.82 46.85 19.48
C ARG A 9 -27.17 45.40 19.16
N SER A 10 -28.45 45.05 19.01
CA SER A 10 -28.90 43.70 18.65
C SER A 10 -28.38 43.27 17.28
N ALA A 11 -28.45 44.13 16.28
CA ALA A 11 -27.93 43.83 14.93
C ALA A 11 -26.40 43.65 14.92
N ARG A 12 -25.67 44.43 15.69
CA ARG A 12 -24.20 44.31 15.84
C ARG A 12 -23.83 42.99 16.54
N ASN A 13 -24.55 42.59 17.56
CA ASN A 13 -24.31 41.30 18.25
C ASN A 13 -24.64 40.10 17.37
N ARG A 14 -25.68 40.14 16.51
CA ARG A 14 -25.98 39.06 15.55
C ARG A 14 -24.88 38.95 14.49
N ARG A 15 -24.35 40.04 14.00
CA ARG A 15 -23.21 40.04 13.03
C ARG A 15 -21.93 39.49 13.68
N ALA A 16 -21.65 39.87 14.93
CA ALA A 16 -20.51 39.35 15.68
C ALA A 16 -20.62 37.85 15.95
N ARG A 17 -21.80 37.34 16.36
CA ARG A 17 -22.07 35.94 16.53
C ARG A 17 -21.94 35.11 15.24
N ARG A 18 -22.45 35.68 14.12
CA ARG A 18 -22.26 35.04 12.79
C ARG A 18 -20.80 34.97 12.38
N ARG A 19 -20.02 36.03 12.58
CA ARG A 19 -18.57 36.02 12.29
C ARG A 19 -17.84 35.02 13.15
N LEU A 20 -18.14 34.97 14.45
CA LEU A 20 -17.55 33.99 15.38
C LEU A 20 -17.88 32.57 14.94
N PHE A 21 -19.14 32.30 14.58
CA PHE A 21 -19.56 30.99 14.08
C PHE A 21 -18.82 30.58 12.80
N LEU A 22 -18.67 31.49 11.82
CA LEU A 22 -17.92 31.22 10.60
C LEU A 22 -16.43 30.98 10.87
N ILE A 23 -15.83 31.72 11.81
CA ILE A 23 -14.44 31.49 12.22
C ILE A 23 -14.28 30.13 12.88
N LEU A 24 -15.18 29.75 13.77
CA LEU A 24 -15.16 28.42 14.41
C LEU A 24 -15.37 27.28 13.40
N LEU A 25 -16.25 27.50 12.42
CA LEU A 25 -16.48 26.52 11.35
C LEU A 25 -15.24 26.39 10.43
N ALA A 26 -14.58 27.51 10.12
CA ALA A 26 -13.34 27.50 9.35
C ALA A 26 -12.18 26.84 10.12
N LEU A 27 -12.07 27.11 11.43
CA LEU A 27 -11.09 26.43 12.30
C LEU A 27 -11.37 24.94 12.41
N LEU A 28 -12.64 24.54 12.54
CA LEU A 28 -13.04 23.13 12.55
C LEU A 28 -12.71 22.45 11.22
N ALA A 29 -13.01 23.11 10.09
CA ALA A 29 -12.65 22.61 8.77
C ALA A 29 -11.13 22.48 8.61
N LEU A 30 -10.36 23.46 9.11
CA LEU A 30 -8.90 23.41 9.11
C LEU A 30 -8.36 22.24 9.94
N LEU A 31 -8.96 21.96 11.10
CA LEU A 31 -8.60 20.82 11.96
C LEU A 31 -8.95 19.47 11.31
N LEU A 32 -10.05 19.40 10.55
CA LEU A 32 -10.47 18.19 9.83
C LEU A 32 -9.62 17.91 8.59
N VAL A 33 -9.07 18.95 7.97
CA VAL A 33 -8.22 18.86 6.77
C VAL A 33 -6.73 18.79 7.15
N TRP A 34 -6.40 18.94 8.44
CA TRP A 34 -5.00 18.86 8.89
C TRP A 34 -4.37 17.54 8.48
N PRO A 35 -3.28 17.53 7.70
CA PRO A 35 -2.66 16.29 7.28
C PRO A 35 -2.21 15.50 8.52
N ARG A 36 -2.66 14.27 8.63
CA ARG A 36 -2.19 13.35 9.66
C ARG A 36 -0.81 12.90 9.25
N THR A 37 0.23 13.48 9.82
CA THR A 37 1.59 13.03 9.60
C THR A 37 1.80 11.67 10.27
N VAL A 38 2.13 10.67 9.48
CA VAL A 38 2.56 9.37 9.98
C VAL A 38 4.08 9.43 10.17
N HIS A 39 4.54 9.18 11.40
CA HIS A 39 5.96 9.16 11.71
C HIS A 39 6.50 7.73 11.56
N LEU A 40 7.53 7.55 10.76
CA LEU A 40 8.20 6.26 10.53
C LEU A 40 9.46 6.08 11.39
N GLU A 41 9.71 6.98 12.34
CA GLU A 41 10.93 7.02 13.16
C GLU A 41 11.14 5.75 14.02
N GLY A 42 10.05 5.05 14.37
CA GLY A 42 10.10 3.79 15.13
C GLY A 42 10.33 2.52 14.29
N LEU A 43 10.39 2.64 12.96
CA LEU A 43 10.63 1.49 12.09
C LEU A 43 12.10 1.06 12.11
N VAL A 44 12.33 -0.23 12.37
CA VAL A 44 13.65 -0.86 12.29
C VAL A 44 14.16 -0.89 10.84
N SER A 45 13.25 -1.05 9.87
CA SER A 45 13.60 -1.02 8.44
C SER A 45 14.27 0.31 8.07
N PRO A 46 15.41 0.30 7.37
CA PRO A 46 16.06 1.51 6.87
C PRO A 46 15.27 2.17 5.73
N TYR A 47 14.43 1.42 5.04
CA TYR A 47 13.65 1.88 3.89
C TYR A 47 12.18 1.57 4.11
N ALA A 48 11.32 2.54 3.81
CA ALA A 48 9.86 2.34 3.88
C ALA A 48 9.13 3.38 3.05
N ILE A 49 8.00 2.98 2.51
CA ILE A 49 7.02 3.85 1.86
C ILE A 49 5.62 3.39 2.27
N LEU A 50 4.77 4.35 2.58
CA LEU A 50 3.34 4.15 2.82
C LEU A 50 2.55 4.97 1.82
N VAL A 51 1.76 4.30 1.01
CA VAL A 51 0.96 4.91 -0.05
C VAL A 51 -0.51 4.65 0.25
N ASP A 52 -1.35 5.66 0.06
CA ASP A 52 -2.79 5.50 0.07
C ASP A 52 -3.22 4.74 -1.18
N ALA A 53 -3.90 3.60 -1.00
CA ALA A 53 -4.24 2.69 -2.10
C ALA A 53 -5.30 3.25 -3.07
N ASP A 54 -6.13 4.19 -2.60
CA ASP A 54 -7.22 4.75 -3.40
C ASP A 54 -6.74 5.96 -4.22
N SER A 55 -5.94 6.83 -3.58
CA SER A 55 -5.46 8.08 -4.22
C SER A 55 -4.10 7.93 -4.89
N GLY A 56 -3.28 6.96 -4.49
CA GLY A 56 -1.88 6.81 -4.89
C GLY A 56 -0.94 7.82 -4.23
N GLU A 57 -1.42 8.62 -3.28
CA GLU A 57 -0.60 9.62 -2.59
C GLU A 57 0.33 8.97 -1.56
N THR A 58 1.57 9.43 -1.50
CA THR A 58 2.52 9.02 -0.46
C THR A 58 2.15 9.67 0.87
N VAL A 59 1.77 8.84 1.83
CA VAL A 59 1.37 9.26 3.20
C VAL A 59 2.60 9.46 4.08
N ALA A 60 3.61 8.58 3.95
CA ALA A 60 4.88 8.67 4.67
C ALA A 60 5.97 7.90 3.93
N GLU A 61 7.20 8.33 4.10
CA GLU A 61 8.35 7.71 3.45
C GLU A 61 9.60 7.77 4.33
N LYS A 62 10.50 6.82 4.11
CA LYS A 62 11.83 6.76 4.72
C LYS A 62 12.77 6.19 3.69
N GLU A 63 13.69 7.02 3.14
CA GLU A 63 14.62 6.64 2.08
C GLU A 63 13.94 5.87 0.94
N ALA A 64 12.75 6.33 0.50
CA ALA A 64 11.88 5.61 -0.44
C ALA A 64 12.49 5.50 -1.84
N ASP A 65 13.31 6.47 -2.24
CA ASP A 65 13.98 6.51 -3.55
C ASP A 65 15.36 5.82 -3.55
N ALA A 66 15.79 5.27 -2.42
CA ALA A 66 17.07 4.57 -2.35
C ALA A 66 17.05 3.29 -3.17
N SER A 67 18.11 3.06 -3.95
CA SER A 67 18.29 1.79 -4.68
C SER A 67 18.66 0.69 -3.68
N ILE A 68 17.82 -0.34 -3.60
CA ILE A 68 17.97 -1.45 -2.64
C ILE A 68 17.83 -2.80 -3.35
N TYR A 69 18.30 -3.85 -2.67
CA TYR A 69 17.97 -5.23 -3.03
C TYR A 69 16.65 -5.61 -2.33
N PRO A 70 15.52 -5.72 -3.05
CA PRO A 70 14.21 -5.92 -2.44
C PRO A 70 14.00 -7.37 -1.95
N ALA A 71 14.94 -8.27 -2.21
CA ALA A 71 14.85 -9.69 -1.90
C ALA A 71 13.51 -10.28 -2.41
N SER A 72 12.87 -11.12 -1.61
CA SER A 72 11.61 -11.78 -2.02
C SER A 72 10.41 -10.83 -2.23
N MET A 73 10.50 -9.54 -1.91
CA MET A 73 9.47 -8.58 -2.30
C MET A 73 9.30 -8.50 -3.83
N THR A 74 10.32 -8.84 -4.60
CA THR A 74 10.25 -8.98 -6.08
C THR A 74 9.15 -9.93 -6.52
N LYS A 75 8.84 -10.97 -5.72
CA LYS A 75 7.81 -11.97 -6.05
C LYS A 75 6.39 -11.41 -6.08
N VAL A 76 6.15 -10.26 -5.46
CA VAL A 76 4.88 -9.53 -5.58
C VAL A 76 4.68 -9.08 -7.03
N MET A 77 5.74 -8.61 -7.70
CA MET A 77 5.68 -8.25 -9.11
C MET A 77 5.50 -9.49 -10.00
N THR A 78 6.21 -10.58 -9.73
CA THR A 78 6.02 -11.86 -10.44
C THR A 78 4.56 -12.32 -10.34
N ALA A 79 3.99 -12.30 -9.12
CA ALA A 79 2.59 -12.69 -8.92
C ALA A 79 1.61 -11.77 -9.67
N LEU A 80 1.84 -10.47 -9.68
CA LEU A 80 1.01 -9.51 -10.42
C LEU A 80 1.04 -9.83 -11.93
N LEU A 81 2.22 -10.00 -12.51
CA LEU A 81 2.38 -10.32 -13.93
C LEU A 81 1.76 -11.68 -14.28
N ALA A 82 1.90 -12.69 -13.40
CA ALA A 82 1.29 -13.99 -13.59
C ALA A 82 -0.25 -13.92 -13.58
N LEU A 83 -0.84 -13.11 -12.68
CA LEU A 83 -2.27 -12.86 -12.62
C LEU A 83 -2.80 -12.14 -13.86
N GLU A 84 -2.06 -11.16 -14.37
CA GLU A 84 -2.43 -10.44 -15.58
C GLU A 84 -2.32 -11.31 -16.85
N ALA A 85 -1.31 -12.18 -16.90
CA ALA A 85 -1.08 -13.07 -18.04
C ALA A 85 -2.02 -14.28 -18.10
N ASN A 86 -2.53 -14.73 -16.95
CA ASN A 86 -3.30 -15.97 -16.84
C ASN A 86 -4.72 -15.72 -16.30
N PRO A 87 -5.70 -15.46 -17.18
CA PRO A 87 -7.07 -15.22 -16.77
C PRO A 87 -7.75 -16.49 -16.16
N ASN A 88 -7.21 -17.67 -16.43
CA ASN A 88 -7.65 -18.93 -15.83
C ASN A 88 -6.59 -19.47 -14.86
N LEU A 89 -6.76 -19.22 -13.58
CA LEU A 89 -5.84 -19.64 -12.53
C LEU A 89 -5.83 -21.17 -12.28
N GLU A 90 -6.84 -21.88 -12.74
CA GLU A 90 -6.91 -23.35 -12.70
C GLU A 90 -6.16 -24.02 -13.86
N GLN A 91 -5.54 -23.22 -14.75
CA GLN A 91 -4.73 -23.75 -15.83
C GLN A 91 -3.56 -24.55 -15.27
N PRO A 92 -3.35 -25.82 -15.74
CA PRO A 92 -2.23 -26.62 -15.31
C PRO A 92 -0.93 -26.11 -15.96
N VAL A 93 0.11 -26.03 -15.15
CA VAL A 93 1.49 -25.70 -15.53
C VAL A 93 2.39 -26.81 -15.07
N THR A 94 3.27 -27.33 -15.95
CA THR A 94 4.27 -28.32 -15.58
C THR A 94 5.59 -27.61 -15.31
N LEU A 95 6.14 -27.80 -14.11
CA LEU A 95 7.40 -27.20 -13.71
C LEU A 95 8.56 -27.78 -14.54
N PRO A 96 9.36 -26.95 -15.26
CA PRO A 96 10.50 -27.43 -16.02
C PRO A 96 11.53 -28.12 -15.14
N GLU A 97 12.10 -29.23 -15.60
CA GLU A 97 13.07 -29.99 -14.81
C GLU A 97 14.42 -29.26 -14.67
N ASP A 98 14.79 -28.49 -15.66
CA ASP A 98 16.10 -27.83 -15.82
C ASP A 98 16.30 -26.64 -14.87
N ILE A 99 15.24 -26.03 -14.32
CA ILE A 99 15.37 -24.96 -13.35
C ILE A 99 15.87 -25.40 -11.97
N PHE A 100 15.60 -26.65 -11.58
CA PHE A 100 15.86 -27.12 -10.22
C PHE A 100 17.33 -27.26 -9.83
N PRO A 101 18.26 -27.69 -10.69
CA PRO A 101 19.67 -27.76 -10.34
C PRO A 101 20.27 -26.41 -9.97
N GLU A 102 19.96 -25.36 -10.72
CA GLU A 102 20.46 -24.00 -10.50
C GLU A 102 19.89 -23.42 -9.19
N LEU A 103 18.58 -23.47 -9.00
CA LEU A 103 17.92 -22.99 -7.78
C LEU A 103 18.45 -23.65 -6.51
N ARG A 104 18.76 -24.96 -6.57
CA ARG A 104 19.38 -25.70 -5.45
C ARG A 104 20.83 -25.27 -5.21
N ALA A 105 21.59 -25.05 -6.27
CA ALA A 105 22.98 -24.61 -6.17
C ALA A 105 23.09 -23.21 -5.55
N GLU A 106 22.13 -22.34 -5.82
CA GLU A 106 22.02 -20.99 -5.26
C GLU A 106 21.46 -20.98 -3.83
N GLY A 107 20.95 -22.10 -3.32
CA GLY A 107 20.30 -22.16 -2.03
C GLY A 107 18.99 -21.39 -1.98
N ALA A 108 18.27 -21.31 -3.11
CA ALA A 108 17.02 -20.62 -3.22
C ALA A 108 15.94 -21.23 -2.29
N SER A 109 15.05 -20.39 -1.79
CA SER A 109 13.87 -20.87 -1.06
C SER A 109 12.94 -21.63 -2.01
N MET A 110 12.49 -22.81 -1.59
CA MET A 110 11.67 -23.71 -2.39
C MET A 110 10.31 -23.91 -1.72
N ALA A 111 9.24 -23.99 -2.50
CA ALA A 111 7.89 -24.34 -2.03
C ALA A 111 7.73 -25.84 -1.82
N GLY A 112 8.52 -26.66 -2.51
CA GLY A 112 8.54 -28.11 -2.34
C GLY A 112 7.99 -28.88 -3.53
N PHE A 113 7.71 -28.23 -4.64
CA PHE A 113 7.38 -28.88 -5.91
C PHE A 113 8.57 -29.68 -6.44
N ARG A 114 8.27 -30.67 -7.29
CA ARG A 114 9.27 -31.55 -7.89
C ARG A 114 9.48 -31.24 -9.37
N PRO A 115 10.66 -31.54 -9.92
CA PRO A 115 10.88 -31.53 -11.36
C PRO A 115 9.81 -32.30 -12.12
N GLY A 116 9.20 -31.70 -13.14
CA GLY A 116 8.13 -32.28 -13.94
C GLY A 116 6.77 -32.42 -13.26
N GLU A 117 6.61 -31.91 -12.04
CA GLU A 117 5.32 -31.86 -11.37
C GLU A 117 4.38 -30.88 -12.05
N THR A 118 3.08 -31.21 -12.11
CA THR A 118 2.06 -30.30 -12.67
C THR A 118 1.21 -29.76 -11.53
N ALA A 119 1.09 -28.44 -11.50
CA ALA A 119 0.32 -27.67 -10.55
C ALA A 119 -0.53 -26.64 -11.27
N THR A 120 -1.51 -26.05 -10.61
CA THR A 120 -2.26 -24.94 -11.18
C THR A 120 -1.50 -23.62 -11.03
N VAL A 121 -1.80 -22.60 -11.86
CA VAL A 121 -1.27 -21.24 -11.66
C VAL A 121 -1.56 -20.77 -10.25
N TRP A 122 -2.73 -21.12 -9.70
CA TRP A 122 -3.13 -20.80 -8.33
C TRP A 122 -2.19 -21.39 -7.29
N ASP A 123 -1.86 -22.68 -7.42
CA ASP A 123 -0.91 -23.36 -6.52
C ASP A 123 0.49 -22.74 -6.58
N LEU A 124 0.94 -22.37 -7.79
CA LEU A 124 2.24 -21.73 -8.00
C LEU A 124 2.28 -20.33 -7.39
N LEU A 125 1.20 -19.55 -7.48
CA LEU A 125 1.12 -18.25 -6.82
C LEU A 125 1.21 -18.37 -5.30
N TYR A 126 0.53 -19.35 -4.69
CA TYR A 126 0.67 -19.63 -3.27
C TYR A 126 2.09 -20.09 -2.91
N GLY A 127 2.68 -20.96 -3.74
CA GLY A 127 4.05 -21.42 -3.56
C GLY A 127 5.07 -20.30 -3.67
N ALA A 128 4.87 -19.33 -4.56
CA ALA A 128 5.74 -18.17 -4.71
C ALA A 128 5.64 -17.21 -3.51
N LEU A 129 4.42 -16.92 -3.02
CA LEU A 129 4.18 -15.86 -2.04
C LEU A 129 4.31 -16.32 -0.58
N LEU A 130 3.89 -17.54 -0.22
CA LEU A 130 3.91 -17.97 1.18
C LEU A 130 5.29 -18.50 1.61
N PRO A 131 5.82 -19.62 1.05
CA PRO A 131 7.15 -20.10 1.39
C PRO A 131 8.27 -19.43 0.58
N SER A 132 7.92 -18.49 -0.31
CA SER A 132 8.88 -17.80 -1.19
C SER A 132 9.56 -18.74 -2.20
N GLY A 133 8.83 -19.73 -2.73
CA GLY A 133 9.32 -20.74 -3.67
C GLY A 133 9.84 -20.14 -4.96
N ALA A 134 11.13 -20.32 -5.26
CA ALA A 134 11.75 -19.82 -6.48
C ALA A 134 11.28 -20.61 -7.70
N GLU A 135 11.13 -21.95 -7.57
CA GLU A 135 10.63 -22.80 -8.65
C GLU A 135 9.23 -22.42 -9.15
N CYS A 136 8.43 -21.81 -8.27
CA CYS A 136 7.10 -21.31 -8.65
C CYS A 136 7.15 -20.02 -9.47
N CYS A 137 8.26 -19.29 -9.41
CA CYS A 137 8.46 -18.06 -10.16
C CYS A 137 9.08 -18.31 -11.53
N GLU A 138 9.81 -19.42 -11.69
CA GLU A 138 10.48 -19.82 -12.93
C GLU A 138 9.59 -20.72 -13.81
N ALA A 139 8.50 -21.24 -13.25
CA ALA A 139 7.54 -22.07 -13.96
C ALA A 139 6.55 -21.24 -14.79
#